data_0e39a4ad15b9cdc52e4498f5ba9822e0
#
_entry.id   0e39a4ad15b9cdc52e4498f5ba9822e0
#
_cell.length_a   1.000
_cell.length_b   1.000
_cell.length_c   1.000
_cell.angle_alpha   90.00
_cell.angle_beta   90.00
_cell.angle_gamma   90.00
#
_symmetry.space_group_name_H-M   'P 1'
#
loop_
_entity.id
_entity.type
_entity.pdbx_description
1 polymer ?
#
loop_
_entity_poly.entity_id
_entity_poly.type
_entity_poly.pdbx_seq_one_letter_code
_entity_poly.pdbx_strand_id
1 'polypeptide(L)'
;LILNYLSKDGEEGFPGNLNVTVTYTVTAENGLSIDYKAVSDRDTVVNLTNHAYFNVAGPEATTAECILCIDADRITPADSALIPHNTYKDVEGTLYDFRTPSPFVKDLSADETLGKRGCYDENYVLNGEGLRAVAQVYAPKSGICVTVVTDQPGMQIYTGNPRGIALETQNFPNAVNCPDYPSAVLRS
;
A
#
# COMPACT_ATOMS: atom_id res chain seq x y z
N LEU A 1 -20.78 1.59 5.83
CA LEU A 1 -20.85 2.71 4.88
C LEU A 1 -20.62 2.17 3.47
N ILE A 2 -21.51 2.49 2.54
CA ILE A 2 -21.37 2.10 1.14
C ILE A 2 -21.28 3.38 0.31
N LEU A 3 -20.25 3.47 -0.51
CA LEU A 3 -20.01 4.58 -1.43
C LEU A 3 -20.04 4.06 -2.86
N ASN A 4 -20.67 4.81 -3.76
CA ASN A 4 -20.74 4.46 -5.18
C ASN A 4 -20.25 5.64 -6.02
N TYR A 5 -19.51 5.31 -7.09
CA TYR A 5 -19.02 6.29 -8.04
C TYR A 5 -19.07 5.75 -9.46
N LEU A 6 -19.51 6.57 -10.40
CA LEU A 6 -19.44 6.30 -11.83
C LEU A 6 -18.34 7.17 -12.45
N SER A 7 -17.21 6.55 -12.77
CA SER A 7 -16.21 7.16 -13.65
C SER A 7 -16.66 6.97 -15.10
N LYS A 8 -16.92 8.09 -15.80
CA LYS A 8 -17.43 8.07 -17.18
C LYS A 8 -16.32 7.73 -18.18
N ASP A 9 -16.70 7.17 -19.32
CA ASP A 9 -15.77 6.91 -20.42
C ASP A 9 -14.96 8.16 -20.75
N GLY A 10 -13.62 8.02 -20.74
CA GLY A 10 -12.66 9.09 -20.99
C GLY A 10 -12.28 9.96 -19.77
N GLU A 11 -12.87 9.74 -18.59
CA GLU A 11 -12.45 10.43 -17.38
C GLU A 11 -10.99 10.11 -17.07
N GLU A 12 -10.16 11.16 -16.86
CA GLU A 12 -8.69 11.06 -16.67
C GLU A 12 -7.97 10.24 -17.78
N GLY A 13 -8.61 10.08 -18.95
CA GLY A 13 -8.10 9.32 -20.09
C GLY A 13 -8.37 7.83 -20.06
N PHE A 14 -9.05 7.29 -19.05
CA PHE A 14 -9.36 5.87 -18.95
C PHE A 14 -10.59 5.50 -19.79
N PRO A 15 -10.55 4.35 -20.53
CA PRO A 15 -11.68 3.91 -21.34
C PRO A 15 -12.78 3.26 -20.49
N GLY A 16 -14.02 3.36 -20.97
CA GLY A 16 -15.21 2.72 -20.42
C GLY A 16 -15.86 3.46 -19.27
N ASN A 17 -17.14 3.15 -19.06
CA ASN A 17 -17.87 3.61 -17.88
C ASN A 17 -17.60 2.64 -16.73
N LEU A 18 -16.86 3.06 -15.72
CA LEU A 18 -16.49 2.26 -14.57
C LEU A 18 -17.40 2.57 -13.38
N ASN A 19 -18.20 1.60 -12.96
CA ASN A 19 -18.97 1.67 -11.73
C ASN A 19 -18.14 1.10 -10.58
N VAL A 20 -17.84 1.92 -9.60
CA VAL A 20 -17.10 1.55 -8.38
C VAL A 20 -18.02 1.58 -7.18
N THR A 21 -17.98 0.52 -6.38
CA THR A 21 -18.59 0.48 -5.05
C THR A 21 -17.51 0.19 -4.03
N VAL A 22 -17.41 1.01 -2.99
CA VAL A 22 -16.53 0.80 -1.84
C VAL A 22 -17.38 0.62 -0.59
N THR A 23 -17.19 -0.50 0.10
CA THR A 23 -17.93 -0.82 1.32
C THR A 23 -16.98 -0.83 2.51
N TYR A 24 -17.23 0.05 3.48
CA TYR A 24 -16.54 0.07 4.77
C TYR A 24 -17.40 -0.60 5.83
N THR A 25 -16.85 -1.62 6.50
CA THR A 25 -17.51 -2.35 7.57
C THR A 25 -16.64 -2.36 8.83
N VAL A 26 -17.17 -1.83 9.93
CA VAL A 26 -16.54 -1.99 11.26
C VAL A 26 -17.03 -3.31 11.83
N THR A 27 -16.09 -4.20 12.20
CA THR A 27 -16.42 -5.54 12.72
C THR A 27 -16.48 -5.54 14.25
N ALA A 28 -17.08 -6.58 14.81
CA ALA A 28 -17.17 -6.77 16.26
C ALA A 28 -15.80 -7.04 16.91
N GLU A 29 -14.82 -7.48 16.11
CA GLU A 29 -13.45 -7.80 16.52
C GLU A 29 -12.49 -6.61 16.40
N ASN A 30 -13.02 -5.36 16.40
CA ASN A 30 -12.28 -4.12 16.20
C ASN A 30 -11.54 -4.03 14.86
N GLY A 31 -12.05 -4.69 13.84
CA GLY A 31 -11.55 -4.61 12.48
C GLY A 31 -12.28 -3.55 11.65
N LEU A 32 -11.60 -3.06 10.61
CA LEU A 32 -12.17 -2.27 9.53
C LEU A 32 -11.97 -3.06 8.22
N SER A 33 -13.06 -3.60 7.65
CA SER A 33 -13.05 -4.17 6.31
C SER A 33 -13.34 -3.10 5.28
N ILE A 34 -12.59 -3.12 4.18
CA ILE A 34 -12.76 -2.23 3.03
C ILE A 34 -12.85 -3.12 1.80
N ASP A 35 -14.06 -3.23 1.25
CA ASP A 35 -14.32 -4.07 0.09
C ASP A 35 -14.52 -3.20 -1.14
N TYR A 36 -13.83 -3.53 -2.23
CA TYR A 36 -13.90 -2.83 -3.50
C TYR A 36 -14.59 -3.71 -4.53
N LYS A 37 -15.57 -3.15 -5.24
CA LYS A 37 -16.19 -3.76 -6.40
C LYS A 37 -16.17 -2.78 -7.56
N ALA A 38 -15.66 -3.23 -8.70
CA ALA A 38 -15.61 -2.43 -9.91
C ALA A 38 -16.16 -3.24 -11.09
N VAL A 39 -16.99 -2.60 -11.92
CA VAL A 39 -17.55 -3.18 -13.15
C VAL A 39 -17.46 -2.12 -14.24
N SER A 40 -16.94 -2.51 -15.40
CA SER A 40 -16.81 -1.63 -16.55
C SER A 40 -17.54 -2.20 -17.77
N ASP A 41 -18.01 -1.33 -18.64
CA ASP A 41 -18.58 -1.70 -19.96
C ASP A 41 -17.52 -1.88 -21.06
N ARG A 42 -16.24 -1.63 -20.74
CA ARG A 42 -15.08 -1.85 -21.61
C ARG A 42 -13.88 -2.24 -20.78
N ASP A 43 -12.90 -2.91 -21.39
CA ASP A 43 -11.62 -3.17 -20.74
C ASP A 43 -10.98 -1.85 -20.32
N THR A 44 -10.56 -1.78 -19.05
CA THR A 44 -9.98 -0.57 -18.47
C THR A 44 -8.95 -0.93 -17.38
N VAL A 45 -8.22 0.06 -16.90
CA VAL A 45 -7.25 -0.12 -15.81
C VAL A 45 -7.89 0.26 -14.48
N VAL A 46 -7.75 -0.59 -13.46
CA VAL A 46 -8.27 -0.33 -12.11
C VAL A 46 -7.21 -0.65 -11.08
N ASN A 47 -6.89 0.34 -10.25
CA ASN A 47 -6.02 0.15 -9.08
C ASN A 47 -6.56 0.99 -7.91
N LEU A 48 -7.46 0.41 -7.14
CA LEU A 48 -8.11 1.06 -6.00
C LEU A 48 -7.36 0.73 -4.72
N THR A 49 -7.23 1.72 -3.85
CA THR A 49 -6.60 1.56 -2.53
C THR A 49 -7.26 2.47 -1.50
N ASN A 50 -6.86 2.34 -0.24
CA ASN A 50 -7.21 3.25 0.84
C ASN A 50 -5.95 3.98 1.33
N HIS A 51 -5.97 5.31 1.30
CA HIS A 51 -4.84 6.15 1.68
C HIS A 51 -5.02 6.79 3.07
N ALA A 52 -5.65 6.07 4.01
CA ALA A 52 -5.76 6.55 5.38
C ALA A 52 -4.38 6.54 6.06
N TYR A 53 -4.12 7.57 6.87
CA TYR A 53 -2.93 7.65 7.71
C TYR A 53 -3.23 7.08 9.10
N PHE A 54 -2.70 5.89 9.37
CA PHE A 54 -2.88 5.22 10.65
C PHE A 54 -1.89 5.74 11.68
N ASN A 55 -2.39 6.33 12.76
CA ASN A 55 -1.58 6.76 13.90
C ASN A 55 -1.86 5.85 15.10
N VAL A 56 -1.12 4.77 15.21
CA VAL A 56 -1.25 3.83 16.34
C VAL A 56 -0.50 4.31 17.59
N ALA A 57 0.39 5.29 17.46
CA ALA A 57 1.13 5.85 18.60
C ALA A 57 0.29 6.83 19.43
N GLY A 58 -0.81 7.36 18.87
CA GLY A 58 -1.71 8.30 19.53
C GLY A 58 -1.53 9.75 19.04
N PRO A 59 -2.47 10.65 19.39
CA PRO A 59 -2.56 11.99 18.79
C PRO A 59 -1.36 12.90 19.10
N GLU A 60 -0.69 12.70 20.22
CA GLU A 60 0.45 13.50 20.65
C GLU A 60 1.81 12.88 20.30
N ALA A 61 1.81 11.65 19.75
CA ALA A 61 3.02 10.92 19.38
C ALA A 61 3.24 10.95 17.87
N THR A 62 4.45 10.56 17.46
CA THR A 62 4.81 10.42 16.06
C THR A 62 4.94 8.96 15.67
N THR A 63 4.87 8.68 14.38
CA THR A 63 5.11 7.35 13.82
C THR A 63 6.52 6.82 14.09
N ALA A 64 7.46 7.71 14.47
CA ALA A 64 8.82 7.34 14.84
C ALA A 64 8.90 6.30 15.98
N GLU A 65 7.88 6.23 16.83
CA GLU A 65 7.81 5.30 17.96
C GLU A 65 7.24 3.92 17.56
N CYS A 66 6.88 3.73 16.28
CA CYS A 66 6.24 2.51 15.81
C CYS A 66 7.25 1.48 15.32
N ILE A 67 6.83 0.22 15.43
CA ILE A 67 7.53 -0.97 14.91
C ILE A 67 6.73 -1.50 13.75
N LEU A 68 7.40 -1.74 12.63
CA LEU A 68 6.80 -2.26 11.39
C LEU A 68 7.32 -3.67 11.11
N CYS A 69 6.43 -4.54 10.63
CA CYS A 69 6.76 -5.83 10.05
C CYS A 69 5.96 -5.99 8.75
N ILE A 70 6.61 -6.47 7.68
CA ILE A 70 5.98 -6.71 6.37
C ILE A 70 6.43 -8.05 5.83
N ASP A 71 5.49 -8.89 5.43
CA ASP A 71 5.75 -10.16 4.75
C ASP A 71 5.96 -9.91 3.24
N ALA A 72 7.16 -9.44 2.90
CA ALA A 72 7.58 -9.16 1.54
C ALA A 72 9.09 -9.29 1.40
N ASP A 73 9.55 -10.03 0.38
CA ASP A 73 10.98 -10.20 0.08
C ASP A 73 11.51 -9.15 -0.88
N ARG A 74 10.62 -8.42 -1.57
CA ARG A 74 10.98 -7.48 -2.63
C ARG A 74 10.12 -6.22 -2.60
N ILE A 75 10.65 -5.17 -3.22
CA ILE A 75 9.91 -3.95 -3.58
C ILE A 75 9.95 -3.76 -5.10
N THR A 76 9.05 -2.92 -5.63
CA THR A 76 9.13 -2.39 -6.99
C THR A 76 9.79 -1.02 -6.95
N PRO A 77 11.11 -0.94 -7.21
CA PRO A 77 11.81 0.34 -7.10
C PRO A 77 11.29 1.33 -8.14
N ALA A 78 11.14 2.59 -7.72
CA ALA A 78 10.73 3.68 -8.58
C ALA A 78 11.92 4.59 -8.94
N ASP A 79 11.83 5.26 -10.08
CA ASP A 79 12.80 6.27 -10.52
C ASP A 79 12.62 7.61 -9.78
N SER A 80 13.33 8.65 -10.22
CA SER A 80 13.23 10.00 -9.65
C SER A 80 11.87 10.66 -9.88
N ALA A 81 11.05 10.15 -10.80
CA ALA A 81 9.67 10.58 -11.04
C ALA A 81 8.66 9.73 -10.24
N LEU A 82 9.12 8.83 -9.37
CA LEU A 82 8.33 7.90 -8.56
C LEU A 82 7.57 6.86 -9.40
N ILE A 83 8.10 6.51 -10.57
CA ILE A 83 7.48 5.54 -11.47
C ILE A 83 8.28 4.23 -11.45
N PRO A 84 7.67 3.08 -11.11
CA PRO A 84 8.31 1.76 -11.23
C PRO A 84 8.47 1.35 -12.71
N HIS A 85 9.57 0.63 -13.01
CA HIS A 85 9.94 0.24 -14.37
C HIS A 85 10.13 -1.28 -14.54
N ASN A 86 9.11 -2.06 -14.24
CA ASN A 86 9.11 -3.52 -14.47
C ASN A 86 10.30 -4.26 -13.86
N THR A 87 10.74 -3.81 -12.68
CA THR A 87 11.88 -4.37 -11.96
C THR A 87 11.52 -4.68 -10.50
N TYR A 88 12.29 -5.57 -9.90
CA TYR A 88 12.20 -5.90 -8.49
C TYR A 88 13.53 -5.67 -7.81
N LYS A 89 13.51 -5.26 -6.55
CA LYS A 89 14.68 -5.14 -5.69
C LYS A 89 14.46 -5.96 -4.42
N ASP A 90 15.38 -6.86 -4.09
CA ASP A 90 15.34 -7.61 -2.86
C ASP A 90 15.51 -6.68 -1.66
N VAL A 91 14.75 -6.94 -0.59
CA VAL A 91 14.83 -6.12 0.63
C VAL A 91 15.96 -6.57 1.55
N GLU A 92 16.42 -7.80 1.44
CA GLU A 92 17.42 -8.41 2.32
C GLU A 92 18.70 -7.57 2.42
N GLY A 93 19.11 -7.28 3.65
CA GLY A 93 20.31 -6.48 3.93
C GLY A 93 20.20 -4.99 3.58
N THR A 94 19.00 -4.49 3.28
CA THR A 94 18.73 -3.08 2.94
C THR A 94 17.92 -2.37 4.02
N LEU A 95 17.75 -1.06 3.90
CA LEU A 95 16.85 -0.29 4.78
C LEU A 95 15.37 -0.65 4.57
N TYR A 96 15.02 -1.27 3.44
CA TYR A 96 13.65 -1.72 3.14
C TYR A 96 13.29 -3.06 3.82
N ASP A 97 14.23 -3.74 4.48
CA ASP A 97 13.97 -5.03 5.13
C ASP A 97 13.17 -4.85 6.43
N PHE A 98 11.87 -5.18 6.35
CA PHE A 98 10.93 -5.23 7.46
C PHE A 98 10.34 -6.63 7.67
N ARG A 99 10.99 -7.69 7.16
CA ARG A 99 10.55 -9.08 7.36
C ARG A 99 10.61 -9.50 8.83
N THR A 100 11.44 -8.83 9.61
CA THR A 100 11.41 -8.92 11.08
C THR A 100 10.96 -7.60 11.68
N PRO A 101 10.17 -7.63 12.79
CA PRO A 101 9.70 -6.39 13.43
C PRO A 101 10.86 -5.44 13.76
N SER A 102 10.83 -4.24 13.21
CA SER A 102 11.86 -3.24 13.43
C SER A 102 11.28 -1.82 13.39
N PRO A 103 11.91 -0.86 14.09
CA PRO A 103 11.54 0.54 13.94
C PRO A 103 11.68 0.97 12.48
N PHE A 104 10.72 1.74 11.96
CA PHE A 104 10.85 2.27 10.61
C PHE A 104 11.55 3.64 10.55
N VAL A 105 11.83 4.25 11.67
CA VAL A 105 12.80 5.35 11.74
C VAL A 105 14.20 4.76 11.81
N LYS A 106 14.84 4.73 10.66
CA LYS A 106 16.24 4.32 10.47
C LYS A 106 17.03 5.53 9.98
N ASP A 107 18.36 5.44 9.99
CA ASP A 107 19.18 6.46 9.31
C ASP A 107 19.01 6.27 7.79
N LEU A 108 18.06 7.00 7.21
CA LEU A 108 17.73 6.92 5.79
C LEU A 108 18.88 7.43 4.89
N SER A 109 19.85 8.18 5.43
CA SER A 109 20.98 8.69 4.65
C SER A 109 21.93 7.60 4.14
N ALA A 110 21.82 6.38 4.69
CA ALA A 110 22.58 5.23 4.24
C ALA A 110 22.10 4.65 2.89
N ASP A 111 20.92 5.02 2.41
CA ASP A 111 20.40 4.71 1.06
C ASP A 111 20.21 6.03 0.29
N GLU A 112 20.73 6.12 -0.93
CA GLU A 112 20.71 7.36 -1.72
C GLU A 112 19.27 7.84 -2.00
N THR A 113 18.35 6.93 -2.31
CA THR A 113 16.96 7.25 -2.62
C THR A 113 16.21 7.70 -1.38
N LEU A 114 16.27 6.91 -0.30
CA LEU A 114 15.62 7.23 0.97
C LEU A 114 16.23 8.50 1.61
N GLY A 115 17.55 8.67 1.53
CA GLY A 115 18.22 9.86 2.05
C GLY A 115 17.79 11.15 1.36
N LYS A 116 17.60 11.13 0.06
CA LYS A 116 17.08 12.27 -0.71
C LYS A 116 15.60 12.55 -0.42
N ARG A 117 14.80 11.51 -0.23
CA ARG A 117 13.35 11.62 0.00
C ARG A 117 13.01 11.93 1.46
N GLY A 118 13.80 11.42 2.39
CA GLY A 118 13.58 11.56 3.83
C GLY A 118 12.44 10.71 4.40
N CYS A 119 11.85 9.82 3.61
CA CYS A 119 10.77 8.93 4.02
C CYS A 119 10.70 7.69 3.12
N TYR A 120 9.98 6.66 3.58
CA TYR A 120 9.57 5.54 2.74
C TYR A 120 8.39 5.95 1.87
N ASP A 121 8.43 5.53 0.62
CA ASP A 121 7.35 5.68 -0.38
C ASP A 121 7.53 4.58 -1.44
N GLU A 122 7.40 3.32 -1.00
CA GLU A 122 7.68 2.15 -1.80
C GLU A 122 6.52 1.16 -1.80
N ASN A 123 6.31 0.53 -2.96
CA ASN A 123 5.41 -0.61 -3.09
C ASN A 123 6.15 -1.91 -2.77
N TYR A 124 5.71 -2.59 -1.73
CA TYR A 124 6.17 -3.91 -1.32
C TYR A 124 5.45 -5.00 -2.10
N VAL A 125 6.18 -5.97 -2.61
CA VAL A 125 5.67 -7.17 -3.27
C VAL A 125 5.31 -8.18 -2.18
N LEU A 126 4.04 -8.29 -1.87
CA LEU A 126 3.55 -9.11 -0.77
C LEU A 126 3.68 -10.61 -1.07
N ASN A 127 4.20 -11.38 -0.12
CA ASN A 127 4.31 -12.83 -0.23
C ASN A 127 2.94 -13.52 -0.13
N GLY A 128 2.81 -14.68 -0.79
CA GLY A 128 1.60 -15.50 -0.79
C GLY A 128 0.47 -14.97 -1.67
N GLU A 129 -0.65 -15.66 -1.66
CA GLU A 129 -1.84 -15.38 -2.47
C GLU A 129 -3.11 -15.43 -1.61
N GLY A 130 -4.20 -14.86 -2.13
CA GLY A 130 -5.49 -14.79 -1.45
C GLY A 130 -5.48 -13.90 -0.21
N LEU A 131 -6.54 -13.98 0.57
CA LEU A 131 -6.71 -13.15 1.77
C LEU A 131 -5.78 -13.63 2.89
N ARG A 132 -4.81 -12.80 3.29
CA ARG A 132 -3.76 -13.12 4.26
C ARG A 132 -3.29 -11.93 5.06
N ALA A 133 -2.77 -12.17 6.26
CA ALA A 133 -2.07 -11.14 7.04
C ALA A 133 -0.70 -10.88 6.39
N VAL A 134 -0.40 -9.63 6.10
CA VAL A 134 0.79 -9.23 5.33
C VAL A 134 1.67 -8.21 6.03
N ALA A 135 1.12 -7.46 6.99
CA ALA A 135 1.89 -6.47 7.74
C ALA A 135 1.31 -6.22 9.11
N GLN A 136 2.16 -5.70 10.01
CA GLN A 136 1.77 -5.20 11.31
C GLN A 136 2.50 -3.90 11.61
N VAL A 137 1.75 -2.95 12.20
CA VAL A 137 2.30 -1.72 12.80
C VAL A 137 1.93 -1.72 14.27
N TYR A 138 2.93 -1.67 15.13
CA TYR A 138 2.76 -1.70 16.57
C TYR A 138 3.41 -0.48 17.22
N ALA A 139 2.71 0.15 18.15
CA ALA A 139 3.26 1.22 18.99
C ALA A 139 3.39 0.77 20.45
N PRO A 140 4.62 0.56 20.97
CA PRO A 140 4.83 0.06 22.33
C PRO A 140 4.21 0.93 23.42
N LYS A 141 4.17 2.25 23.23
CA LYS A 141 3.66 3.20 24.23
C LYS A 141 2.14 3.15 24.39
N SER A 142 1.40 3.02 23.28
CA SER A 142 -0.07 2.91 23.31
C SER A 142 -0.54 1.47 23.51
N GLY A 143 0.28 0.48 23.14
CA GLY A 143 -0.08 -0.93 23.07
C GLY A 143 -0.96 -1.29 21.86
N ILE A 144 -1.24 -0.32 20.96
CA ILE A 144 -2.08 -0.55 19.78
C ILE A 144 -1.26 -1.25 18.69
N CYS A 145 -1.85 -2.29 18.10
CA CYS A 145 -1.33 -2.99 16.93
C CYS A 145 -2.39 -2.97 15.84
N VAL A 146 -2.00 -2.56 14.63
CA VAL A 146 -2.80 -2.72 13.41
C VAL A 146 -2.21 -3.86 12.60
N THR A 147 -3.02 -4.87 12.28
CA THR A 147 -2.67 -5.94 11.35
C THR A 147 -3.37 -5.68 10.02
N VAL A 148 -2.60 -5.66 8.95
CA VAL A 148 -3.12 -5.55 7.57
C VAL A 148 -3.37 -6.94 7.03
N VAL A 149 -4.61 -7.19 6.58
CA VAL A 149 -5.04 -8.42 5.91
C VAL A 149 -5.55 -8.03 4.54
N THR A 150 -5.03 -8.66 3.48
CA THR A 150 -5.39 -8.31 2.10
C THR A 150 -5.27 -9.49 1.15
N ASP A 151 -5.99 -9.44 0.03
CA ASP A 151 -5.84 -10.31 -1.13
C ASP A 151 -4.99 -9.67 -2.25
N GLN A 152 -4.60 -8.40 -2.06
CA GLN A 152 -3.84 -7.64 -3.06
C GLN A 152 -2.38 -8.11 -3.16
N PRO A 153 -1.75 -7.98 -4.35
CA PRO A 153 -0.37 -8.41 -4.59
C PRO A 153 0.67 -7.46 -4.00
N GLY A 154 0.32 -6.22 -3.75
CA GLY A 154 1.23 -5.18 -3.27
C GLY A 154 0.68 -4.32 -2.16
N MET A 155 1.59 -3.64 -1.49
CA MET A 155 1.25 -2.61 -0.50
C MET A 155 2.24 -1.46 -0.57
N GLN A 156 1.75 -0.27 -0.91
CA GLN A 156 2.53 0.95 -0.79
C GLN A 156 2.61 1.35 0.68
N ILE A 157 3.82 1.69 1.12
CA ILE A 157 4.08 2.30 2.42
C ILE A 157 4.47 3.74 2.20
N TYR A 158 3.77 4.68 2.85
CA TYR A 158 4.18 6.08 2.85
C TYR A 158 4.33 6.59 4.28
N THR A 159 5.51 7.14 4.60
CA THR A 159 5.86 7.63 5.95
C THR A 159 6.20 9.11 6.00
N GLY A 160 5.96 9.86 4.93
CA GLY A 160 6.22 11.31 4.88
C GLY A 160 5.31 12.15 5.78
N ASN A 161 4.24 11.56 6.35
CA ASN A 161 3.42 12.20 7.37
C ASN A 161 3.91 11.78 8.77
N PRO A 162 4.44 12.70 9.60
CA PRO A 162 4.98 12.33 10.92
C PRO A 162 3.93 11.84 11.91
N ARG A 163 2.64 12.04 11.63
CA ARG A 163 1.53 11.65 12.51
C ARG A 163 0.76 10.43 12.04
N GLY A 164 1.17 9.78 10.96
CA GLY A 164 0.49 8.59 10.47
C GLY A 164 1.24 7.92 9.34
N ILE A 165 1.06 6.62 9.20
CA ILE A 165 1.61 5.81 8.13
C ILE A 165 0.47 5.40 7.18
N ALA A 166 0.65 5.57 5.88
CA ALA A 166 -0.24 4.99 4.90
C ALA A 166 0.18 3.54 4.59
N LEU A 167 -0.80 2.65 4.55
CA LEU A 167 -0.68 1.21 4.28
C LEU A 167 -1.67 0.88 3.16
N GLU A 168 -1.22 1.03 1.92
CA GLU A 168 -2.09 1.07 0.74
C GLU A 168 -2.01 -0.25 -0.01
N THR A 169 -2.87 -1.19 0.36
CA THR A 169 -2.95 -2.47 -0.36
C THR A 169 -3.57 -2.29 -1.73
N GLN A 170 -2.91 -2.81 -2.79
CA GLN A 170 -3.23 -2.45 -4.18
C GLN A 170 -2.55 -3.38 -5.20
N ASN A 171 -2.87 -3.22 -6.49
CA ASN A 171 -2.01 -3.65 -7.57
C ASN A 171 -0.73 -2.80 -7.59
N PHE A 172 0.32 -3.28 -8.29
CA PHE A 172 1.56 -2.51 -8.35
C PHE A 172 1.36 -1.22 -9.15
N PRO A 173 1.94 -0.10 -8.69
CA PRO A 173 1.95 1.13 -9.48
C PRO A 173 2.58 0.90 -10.85
N ASN A 174 2.04 1.53 -11.88
CA ASN A 174 2.47 1.41 -13.30
C ASN A 174 2.33 -0.01 -13.89
N ALA A 175 1.57 -0.93 -13.26
CA ALA A 175 1.46 -2.33 -13.71
C ALA A 175 0.99 -2.46 -15.17
N VAL A 176 0.17 -1.54 -15.67
CA VAL A 176 -0.30 -1.56 -17.06
C VAL A 176 0.82 -1.45 -18.10
N ASN A 177 1.96 -0.85 -17.74
CA ASN A 177 3.14 -0.69 -18.59
C ASN A 177 4.27 -1.68 -18.23
N CYS A 178 4.06 -2.57 -17.27
CA CYS A 178 5.06 -3.49 -16.72
C CYS A 178 4.61 -4.93 -16.91
N PRO A 179 5.01 -5.62 -18.00
CA PRO A 179 4.49 -6.94 -18.35
C PRO A 179 4.80 -8.04 -17.32
N ASP A 180 5.83 -7.88 -16.49
CA ASP A 180 6.17 -8.85 -15.44
C ASP A 180 5.42 -8.59 -14.12
N TYR A 181 4.64 -7.52 -14.06
CA TYR A 181 3.79 -7.21 -12.91
C TYR A 181 2.41 -7.85 -13.04
N PRO A 182 1.73 -8.16 -11.94
CA PRO A 182 0.33 -8.58 -11.98
C PRO A 182 -0.52 -7.54 -12.72
N SER A 183 -1.41 -8.02 -13.61
CA SER A 183 -2.22 -7.13 -14.43
C SER A 183 -3.23 -6.34 -13.60
N ALA A 184 -3.27 -5.03 -13.79
CA ALA A 184 -4.30 -4.13 -13.25
C ALA A 184 -5.46 -3.90 -14.26
N VAL A 185 -5.54 -4.69 -15.32
CA VAL A 185 -6.60 -4.56 -16.34
C VAL A 185 -7.85 -5.30 -15.89
N LEU A 186 -8.94 -4.54 -15.72
CA LEU A 186 -10.28 -5.07 -15.55
C LEU A 186 -10.87 -5.38 -16.94
N ARG A 187 -11.28 -6.63 -17.15
CA ARG A 187 -12.00 -7.07 -18.38
C ARG A 187 -13.50 -6.82 -18.21
N SER A 188 -14.12 -6.35 -19.30
CA SER A 188 -15.56 -6.11 -19.40
C SER A 188 -16.40 -7.39 -19.46
#